data_7a21c8a54f692c175b51c5d5d7680e7f
#
_entry.id   7a21c8a54f692c175b51c5d5d7680e7f
#
_cell.length_a   1.000
_cell.length_b   1.000
_cell.length_c   1.000
_cell.angle_alpha   90.00
_cell.angle_beta   90.00
_cell.angle_gamma   90.00
#
_symmetry.space_group_name_H-M   'P 1'
#
loop_
_entity.id
_entity.type
_entity.pdbx_description
1 polymer ?
#
loop_
_entity_poly.entity_id
_entity_poly.type
_entity_poly.pdbx_seq_one_letter_code
_entity_poly.pdbx_strand_id
1 'polypeptide(L)'
;MKNTILLLNGLWLLGLVACQPKSSSLSECPIVNVRSALQEETPISMKEDVVSIQYIPLETTDSCLISNLLNLQVTTDYMFMYNGKTEEVLQFDRKGKFIRRVGRQGNGPGEYSMISELAVDDSNKELSIFQYGGDALVYSYDGSFLRNDTTVKQAGGMYVFADGKRALKGLVMKPFEQAPWAGALQQACLL
;
A
#
# COMPACT_ATOMS: atom_id res chain seq x y z
N MET A 1 -40.63 19.03 -58.56
CA MET A 1 -39.97 17.78 -58.07
C MET A 1 -38.45 17.88 -57.91
N LYS A 2 -37.79 19.06 -58.11
CA LYS A 2 -36.31 19.22 -57.90
C LYS A 2 -35.89 19.70 -56.52
N ASN A 3 -36.79 20.28 -55.73
CA ASN A 3 -36.45 20.86 -54.44
C ASN A 3 -36.56 19.91 -53.22
N THR A 4 -37.24 18.77 -53.40
CA THR A 4 -37.44 17.78 -52.31
C THR A 4 -36.22 16.88 -52.14
N ILE A 5 -35.40 16.68 -53.17
CA ILE A 5 -34.20 15.85 -53.12
C ILE A 5 -33.04 16.57 -52.42
N LEU A 6 -33.00 17.89 -52.45
CA LEU A 6 -31.95 18.66 -51.76
C LEU A 6 -32.14 18.70 -50.25
N LEU A 7 -33.36 18.59 -49.74
CA LEU A 7 -33.63 18.57 -48.30
C LEU A 7 -33.34 17.21 -47.65
N LEU A 8 -33.42 16.11 -48.40
CA LEU A 8 -33.10 14.77 -47.92
C LEU A 8 -31.59 14.54 -47.79
N ASN A 9 -30.75 15.18 -48.62
CA ASN A 9 -29.30 15.06 -48.53
C ASN A 9 -28.68 15.90 -47.40
N GLY A 10 -29.36 16.96 -46.94
CA GLY A 10 -28.89 17.77 -45.79
C GLY A 10 -29.09 17.10 -44.45
N LEU A 11 -30.04 16.18 -44.33
CA LEU A 11 -30.34 15.52 -43.05
C LEU A 11 -29.41 14.34 -42.75
N TRP A 12 -28.73 13.81 -43.76
CA TRP A 12 -27.80 12.68 -43.61
C TRP A 12 -26.39 13.11 -43.11
N LEU A 13 -26.04 14.40 -43.24
CA LEU A 13 -24.75 14.93 -42.83
C LEU A 13 -24.69 15.36 -41.35
N LEU A 14 -25.81 15.40 -40.64
CA LEU A 14 -25.88 15.78 -39.21
C LEU A 14 -25.71 14.61 -38.25
N GLY A 15 -25.61 13.38 -38.74
CA GLY A 15 -25.51 12.16 -37.91
C GLY A 15 -24.10 11.70 -37.56
N LEU A 16 -23.02 12.38 -38.01
CA LEU A 16 -21.65 11.89 -37.85
C LEU A 16 -20.80 12.65 -36.77
N VAL A 17 -21.42 13.47 -35.95
CA VAL A 17 -20.69 14.24 -34.90
C VAL A 17 -20.87 13.68 -33.48
N ALA A 18 -21.27 12.44 -33.34
CA ALA A 18 -21.48 11.88 -32.00
C ALA A 18 -20.67 10.60 -31.78
N CYS A 19 -19.37 10.72 -31.62
CA CYS A 19 -18.54 9.83 -30.82
C CYS A 19 -17.09 10.38 -30.85
N GLN A 20 -16.85 11.45 -30.12
CA GLN A 20 -15.49 11.68 -29.64
C GLN A 20 -15.31 10.80 -28.42
N PRO A 21 -14.37 9.85 -28.43
CA PRO A 21 -13.98 9.18 -27.21
C PRO A 21 -13.46 10.26 -26.27
N LYS A 22 -14.08 10.40 -25.11
CA LYS A 22 -13.57 11.21 -24.02
C LYS A 22 -12.20 10.62 -23.70
N SER A 23 -11.13 11.20 -24.21
CA SER A 23 -9.80 10.90 -23.77
C SER A 23 -9.78 11.30 -22.29
N SER A 24 -9.94 10.33 -21.40
CA SER A 24 -9.51 10.49 -20.03
C SER A 24 -8.04 10.85 -20.14
N SER A 25 -7.70 12.09 -19.82
CA SER A 25 -6.33 12.49 -19.58
C SER A 25 -5.88 11.62 -18.40
N LEU A 26 -5.21 10.51 -18.71
CA LEU A 26 -4.35 9.86 -17.76
C LEU A 26 -3.40 10.98 -17.33
N SER A 27 -3.53 11.43 -16.10
CA SER A 27 -2.55 12.32 -15.48
C SER A 27 -1.21 11.65 -15.75
N GLU A 28 -0.33 12.34 -16.51
CA GLU A 28 0.99 11.81 -16.82
C GLU A 28 1.66 11.45 -15.49
N CYS A 29 1.81 10.16 -15.25
CA CYS A 29 2.63 9.72 -14.13
C CYS A 29 4.03 10.27 -14.37
N PRO A 30 4.64 10.97 -13.41
CA PRO A 30 5.98 11.48 -13.55
C PRO A 30 6.93 10.32 -13.83
N ILE A 31 7.62 10.38 -14.96
CA ILE A 31 8.61 9.35 -15.33
C ILE A 31 9.90 9.69 -14.60
N VAL A 32 10.30 8.84 -13.67
CA VAL A 32 11.60 8.94 -12.99
C VAL A 32 12.65 8.24 -13.84
N ASN A 33 13.62 9.01 -14.37
CA ASN A 33 14.75 8.44 -15.08
C ASN A 33 15.82 7.97 -14.09
N VAL A 34 15.70 6.71 -13.68
CA VAL A 34 16.63 6.09 -12.71
C VAL A 34 18.06 6.05 -13.22
N ARG A 35 18.27 5.89 -14.53
CA ARG A 35 19.63 5.80 -15.11
C ARG A 35 20.37 7.12 -14.99
N SER A 36 19.74 8.26 -15.25
CA SER A 36 20.37 9.56 -15.07
C SER A 36 20.62 9.87 -13.61
N ALA A 37 19.69 9.52 -12.72
CA ALA A 37 19.83 9.72 -11.28
C ALA A 37 21.00 8.90 -10.68
N LEU A 38 21.27 7.71 -11.22
CA LEU A 38 22.42 6.88 -10.79
C LEU A 38 23.77 7.37 -11.33
N GLN A 39 23.78 8.20 -12.37
CA GLN A 39 25.01 8.80 -12.91
C GLN A 39 25.40 10.10 -12.22
N GLU A 40 24.46 10.75 -11.59
CA GLU A 40 24.67 11.96 -10.80
C GLU A 40 24.84 11.59 -9.34
N GLU A 41 26.08 11.30 -8.91
CA GLU A 41 26.43 11.09 -7.49
C GLU A 41 26.36 12.40 -6.70
N THR A 42 25.21 13.06 -6.70
CA THR A 42 24.95 14.22 -5.86
C THR A 42 24.50 13.74 -4.48
N PRO A 43 25.23 14.09 -3.41
CA PRO A 43 24.78 13.75 -2.06
C PRO A 43 23.42 14.40 -1.80
N ILE A 44 22.42 13.58 -1.47
CA ILE A 44 21.09 14.08 -1.10
C ILE A 44 21.21 14.81 0.23
N SER A 45 21.05 16.13 0.21
CA SER A 45 20.99 16.93 1.43
C SER A 45 19.56 16.92 1.98
N MET A 46 19.36 16.30 3.13
CA MET A 46 18.05 16.32 3.82
C MET A 46 17.78 17.64 4.56
N LYS A 47 18.70 18.63 4.51
CA LYS A 47 18.56 19.87 5.29
C LYS A 47 17.35 20.70 4.95
N GLU A 48 16.90 20.66 3.69
CA GLU A 48 15.75 21.42 3.22
C GLU A 48 14.41 20.72 3.48
N ASP A 49 14.44 19.39 3.61
CA ASP A 49 13.22 18.58 3.77
C ASP A 49 12.94 18.23 5.24
N VAL A 50 13.96 18.27 6.13
CA VAL A 50 13.81 17.92 7.53
C VAL A 50 13.58 19.16 8.38
N VAL A 51 12.34 19.31 8.84
CA VAL A 51 11.95 20.42 9.74
C VAL A 51 12.38 20.16 11.18
N SER A 52 12.29 18.92 11.64
CA SER A 52 12.68 18.54 13.00
C SER A 52 13.00 17.05 13.10
N ILE A 53 13.82 16.69 14.08
CA ILE A 53 14.12 15.31 14.45
C ILE A 53 13.69 15.11 15.89
N GLN A 54 12.89 14.08 16.14
CA GLN A 54 12.45 13.70 17.47
C GLN A 54 12.92 12.29 17.80
N TYR A 55 13.53 12.11 18.94
CA TYR A 55 13.88 10.80 19.49
C TYR A 55 12.79 10.33 20.44
N ILE A 56 12.23 9.15 20.21
CA ILE A 56 11.20 8.55 21.04
C ILE A 56 11.81 7.31 21.71
N PRO A 57 12.14 7.36 23.01
CA PRO A 57 12.62 6.18 23.72
C PRO A 57 11.47 5.19 23.89
N LEU A 58 11.70 3.94 23.51
CA LEU A 58 10.70 2.88 23.70
C LEU A 58 10.84 2.26 25.07
N GLU A 59 9.71 1.97 25.71
CA GLU A 59 9.67 1.17 26.92
C GLU A 59 10.30 -0.20 26.64
N THR A 60 11.22 -0.61 27.48
CA THR A 60 11.99 -1.84 27.33
C THR A 60 11.83 -2.71 28.58
N THR A 61 11.00 -3.73 28.46
CA THR A 61 10.77 -4.76 29.49
C THR A 61 10.79 -6.14 28.84
N ASP A 62 10.79 -7.20 29.64
CA ASP A 62 10.70 -8.56 29.11
C ASP A 62 9.44 -8.79 28.24
N SER A 63 8.42 -7.96 28.41
CA SER A 63 7.16 -8.05 27.66
C SER A 63 7.17 -7.31 26.33
N CYS A 64 8.11 -6.39 26.10
CA CYS A 64 8.12 -5.52 24.91
C CYS A 64 9.53 -5.25 24.38
N LEU A 65 10.48 -6.14 24.64
CA LEU A 65 11.84 -6.04 24.12
C LEU A 65 11.85 -6.24 22.60
N ILE A 66 12.23 -5.21 21.86
CA ILE A 66 12.44 -5.28 20.41
C ILE A 66 13.91 -5.60 20.15
N SER A 67 14.17 -6.76 19.56
CA SER A 67 15.53 -7.20 19.21
C SER A 67 15.78 -7.26 17.70
N ASN A 68 14.72 -7.37 16.89
CA ASN A 68 14.81 -7.37 15.42
C ASN A 68 13.55 -6.72 14.84
N LEU A 69 13.63 -5.41 14.61
CA LEU A 69 12.53 -4.66 14.01
C LEU A 69 12.48 -4.92 12.50
N LEU A 70 11.49 -5.67 12.03
CA LEU A 70 11.30 -5.98 10.61
C LEU A 70 10.33 -5.02 9.92
N ASN A 71 9.32 -4.54 10.64
CA ASN A 71 8.35 -3.59 10.10
C ASN A 71 7.88 -2.61 11.17
N LEU A 72 7.69 -1.35 10.78
CA LEU A 72 7.20 -0.27 11.62
C LEU A 72 6.08 0.47 10.88
N GLN A 73 4.92 0.54 11.50
CA GLN A 73 3.81 1.38 11.05
C GLN A 73 3.53 2.46 12.08
N VAL A 74 3.45 3.69 11.62
CA VAL A 74 3.24 4.86 12.47
C VAL A 74 1.93 5.52 12.10
N THR A 75 1.05 5.68 13.08
CA THR A 75 -0.27 6.31 12.93
C THR A 75 -0.32 7.62 13.71
N THR A 76 -1.47 8.28 13.70
CA THR A 76 -1.67 9.50 14.51
C THR A 76 -1.44 9.23 15.99
N ASP A 77 -1.92 8.10 16.53
CA ASP A 77 -1.95 7.82 17.97
C ASP A 77 -0.95 6.76 18.42
N TYR A 78 -0.56 5.84 17.51
CA TYR A 78 0.17 4.63 17.85
C TYR A 78 1.35 4.35 16.91
N MET A 79 2.22 3.47 17.36
CA MET A 79 3.25 2.81 16.57
C MET A 79 3.03 1.30 16.68
N PHE A 80 2.97 0.61 15.54
CA PHE A 80 2.90 -0.85 15.46
C PHE A 80 4.22 -1.38 14.94
N MET A 81 4.81 -2.32 15.65
CA MET A 81 6.14 -2.85 15.38
C MET A 81 6.11 -4.37 15.30
N TYR A 82 6.62 -4.91 14.21
CA TYR A 82 6.83 -6.35 14.08
C TYR A 82 8.24 -6.72 14.51
N ASN A 83 8.34 -7.47 15.61
CA ASN A 83 9.58 -8.00 16.14
C ASN A 83 9.84 -9.38 15.55
N GLY A 84 10.73 -9.47 14.57
CA GLY A 84 10.99 -10.71 13.83
C GLY A 84 11.69 -11.80 14.64
N LYS A 85 12.25 -11.51 15.83
CA LYS A 85 12.85 -12.55 16.67
C LYS A 85 11.82 -13.31 17.49
N THR A 86 10.78 -12.61 17.98
CA THR A 86 9.71 -13.20 18.78
C THR A 86 8.45 -13.44 17.96
N GLU A 87 8.46 -12.99 16.69
CA GLU A 87 7.31 -13.04 15.77
C GLU A 87 6.05 -12.39 16.36
N GLU A 88 6.23 -11.29 17.11
CA GLU A 88 5.18 -10.57 17.79
C GLU A 88 4.95 -9.20 17.16
N VAL A 89 3.67 -8.80 17.10
CA VAL A 89 3.28 -7.42 16.77
C VAL A 89 3.02 -6.66 18.04
N LEU A 90 3.83 -5.63 18.29
CA LEU A 90 3.80 -4.80 19.48
C LEU A 90 3.19 -3.44 19.15
N GLN A 91 2.29 -2.96 20.02
CA GLN A 91 1.69 -1.64 19.94
C GLN A 91 2.25 -0.74 21.03
N PHE A 92 2.72 0.44 20.60
CA PHE A 92 3.19 1.51 21.49
C PHE A 92 2.39 2.79 21.25
N ASP A 93 2.30 3.65 22.25
CA ASP A 93 1.83 5.01 22.06
C ASP A 93 2.91 5.88 21.37
N ARG A 94 2.55 7.13 21.02
CA ARG A 94 3.47 8.10 20.39
C ARG A 94 4.58 8.60 21.32
N LYS A 95 4.53 8.27 22.61
CA LYS A 95 5.58 8.59 23.60
C LYS A 95 6.52 7.42 23.84
N GLY A 96 6.27 6.27 23.17
CA GLY A 96 7.08 5.07 23.29
C GLY A 96 6.68 4.13 24.42
N LYS A 97 5.54 4.38 25.07
CA LYS A 97 5.02 3.50 26.12
C LYS A 97 4.37 2.28 25.49
N PHE A 98 4.71 1.08 25.98
CA PHE A 98 4.10 -0.15 25.54
C PHE A 98 2.62 -0.22 25.96
N ILE A 99 1.78 -0.66 25.02
CA ILE A 99 0.34 -0.81 25.25
C ILE A 99 -0.02 -2.29 25.31
N ARG A 100 0.28 -3.05 24.25
CA ARG A 100 -0.10 -4.47 24.14
C ARG A 100 0.61 -5.19 23.01
N ARG A 101 0.45 -6.50 22.98
CA ARG A 101 0.64 -7.32 21.78
C ARG A 101 -0.65 -7.37 20.99
N VAL A 102 -0.57 -7.34 19.66
CA VAL A 102 -1.73 -7.45 18.76
C VAL A 102 -1.72 -8.83 18.12
N GLY A 103 -2.78 -9.59 18.36
CA GLY A 103 -2.86 -10.99 17.94
C GLY A 103 -1.80 -11.86 18.61
N ARG A 104 -1.62 -13.05 18.07
CA ARG A 104 -0.56 -13.99 18.47
C ARG A 104 -0.24 -14.93 17.33
N GLN A 105 0.94 -15.52 17.36
CA GLN A 105 1.32 -16.58 16.45
C GLN A 105 0.55 -17.87 16.74
N GLY A 106 0.04 -18.52 15.69
CA GLY A 106 -0.68 -19.77 15.78
C GLY A 106 -1.44 -20.11 14.51
N ASN A 107 -2.35 -21.08 14.61
CA ASN A 107 -3.18 -21.56 13.49
C ASN A 107 -4.69 -21.46 13.79
N GLY A 108 -5.06 -20.84 14.88
CA GLY A 108 -6.46 -20.62 15.25
C GLY A 108 -7.07 -19.38 14.58
N PRO A 109 -8.39 -19.17 14.75
CA PRO A 109 -9.05 -17.97 14.25
C PRO A 109 -8.42 -16.70 14.84
N GLY A 110 -8.00 -15.79 13.97
CA GLY A 110 -7.33 -14.56 14.40
C GLY A 110 -5.90 -14.77 14.93
N GLU A 111 -5.28 -15.90 14.62
CA GLU A 111 -3.86 -16.14 14.87
C GLU A 111 -3.10 -16.07 13.56
N TYR A 112 -1.93 -15.41 13.56
CA TYR A 112 -1.11 -15.31 12.37
C TYR A 112 0.01 -16.36 12.36
N SER A 113 0.39 -16.77 11.16
CA SER A 113 1.54 -17.66 10.94
C SER A 113 2.82 -16.82 10.75
N MET A 114 3.37 -16.82 9.56
CA MET A 114 4.56 -16.04 9.21
C MET A 114 4.13 -14.68 8.63
N ILE A 115 4.47 -13.60 9.30
CA ILE A 115 4.12 -12.24 8.89
C ILE A 115 5.05 -11.79 7.76
N SER A 116 4.47 -11.27 6.67
CA SER A 116 5.21 -10.64 5.58
C SER A 116 5.31 -9.13 5.75
N GLU A 117 4.21 -8.49 6.14
CA GLU A 117 4.14 -7.03 6.26
C GLU A 117 3.01 -6.61 7.19
N LEU A 118 3.12 -5.40 7.75
CA LEU A 118 2.03 -4.71 8.44
C LEU A 118 1.55 -3.54 7.57
N ALA A 119 0.26 -3.27 7.58
CA ALA A 119 -0.28 -2.05 7.01
C ALA A 119 -1.35 -1.47 7.93
N VAL A 120 -1.43 -0.14 8.00
CA VAL A 120 -2.40 0.57 8.84
C VAL A 120 -3.38 1.36 7.98
N ASP A 121 -4.63 1.34 8.38
CA ASP A 121 -5.68 2.22 7.88
C ASP A 121 -6.12 3.14 9.03
N ASP A 122 -5.53 4.33 9.07
CA ASP A 122 -5.77 5.27 10.18
C ASP A 122 -7.18 5.85 10.15
N SER A 123 -7.83 5.87 8.98
CA SER A 123 -9.21 6.33 8.82
C SER A 123 -10.22 5.38 9.47
N ASN A 124 -9.98 4.07 9.31
CA ASN A 124 -10.83 3.02 9.87
C ASN A 124 -10.31 2.48 11.22
N LYS A 125 -9.12 2.95 11.68
CA LYS A 125 -8.44 2.45 12.87
C LYS A 125 -8.20 0.93 12.82
N GLU A 126 -7.77 0.47 11.65
CA GLU A 126 -7.49 -0.94 11.37
C GLU A 126 -6.00 -1.19 11.12
N LEU A 127 -5.51 -2.31 11.65
CA LEU A 127 -4.20 -2.88 11.38
C LEU A 127 -4.38 -4.18 10.58
N SER A 128 -3.79 -4.24 9.41
CA SER A 128 -3.74 -5.44 8.58
C SER A 128 -2.38 -6.13 8.77
N ILE A 129 -2.41 -7.40 9.13
CA ILE A 129 -1.24 -8.28 9.25
C ILE A 129 -1.25 -9.22 8.06
N PHE A 130 -0.35 -8.98 7.10
CA PHE A 130 -0.18 -9.81 5.92
C PHE A 130 0.66 -11.04 6.24
N GLN A 131 0.27 -12.18 5.70
CA GLN A 131 0.96 -13.46 5.90
C GLN A 131 1.56 -13.96 4.59
N TYR A 132 2.68 -14.67 4.65
CA TYR A 132 3.26 -15.32 3.47
C TYR A 132 2.31 -16.37 2.92
N GLY A 133 1.84 -16.17 1.66
CA GLY A 133 0.97 -17.11 0.95
C GLY A 133 -0.46 -17.22 1.48
N GLY A 134 -0.83 -16.36 2.45
CA GLY A 134 -2.14 -16.37 3.10
C GLY A 134 -2.96 -15.11 2.85
N ASP A 135 -4.03 -15.02 3.62
CA ASP A 135 -4.92 -13.86 3.71
C ASP A 135 -4.30 -12.82 4.66
N ALA A 136 -4.79 -11.58 4.64
CA ALA A 136 -4.46 -10.63 5.67
C ALA A 136 -5.43 -10.75 6.86
N LEU A 137 -4.89 -10.71 8.07
CA LEU A 137 -5.68 -10.63 9.30
C LEU A 137 -5.87 -9.17 9.66
N VAL A 138 -7.12 -8.77 9.87
CA VAL A 138 -7.46 -7.38 10.21
C VAL A 138 -7.86 -7.29 11.67
N TYR A 139 -7.18 -6.38 12.37
CA TYR A 139 -7.44 -6.05 13.78
C TYR A 139 -7.83 -4.60 13.91
N SER A 140 -8.63 -4.27 14.92
CA SER A 140 -8.80 -2.89 15.35
C SER A 140 -7.58 -2.42 16.15
N TYR A 141 -7.42 -1.10 16.31
CA TYR A 141 -6.32 -0.54 17.11
C TYR A 141 -6.43 -0.88 18.60
N ASP A 142 -7.56 -1.38 19.08
CA ASP A 142 -7.70 -1.90 20.44
C ASP A 142 -7.19 -3.34 20.59
N GLY A 143 -6.72 -3.94 19.49
CA GLY A 143 -6.16 -5.30 19.46
C GLY A 143 -7.17 -6.41 19.21
N SER A 144 -8.46 -6.07 18.99
CA SER A 144 -9.50 -7.05 18.70
C SER A 144 -9.40 -7.56 17.25
N PHE A 145 -9.47 -8.87 17.06
CA PHE A 145 -9.56 -9.45 15.71
C PHE A 145 -10.91 -9.13 15.08
N LEU A 146 -10.90 -8.60 13.87
CA LEU A 146 -12.11 -8.22 13.14
C LEU A 146 -12.50 -9.23 12.07
N ARG A 147 -11.55 -9.60 11.21
CA ARG A 147 -11.82 -10.46 10.05
C ARG A 147 -10.55 -10.95 9.35
N ASN A 148 -10.70 -12.00 8.53
CA ASN A 148 -9.76 -12.32 7.48
C ASN A 148 -10.11 -11.54 6.22
N ASP A 149 -9.16 -10.86 5.62
CA ASP A 149 -9.32 -10.22 4.32
C ASP A 149 -8.75 -11.13 3.24
N THR A 150 -9.66 -11.86 2.58
CA THR A 150 -9.32 -12.79 1.49
C THR A 150 -9.17 -12.08 0.15
N THR A 151 -9.59 -10.81 0.05
CA THR A 151 -9.52 -10.02 -1.20
C THR A 151 -8.08 -9.66 -1.56
N VAL A 152 -7.20 -9.64 -0.56
CA VAL A 152 -5.77 -9.33 -0.71
C VAL A 152 -4.90 -10.59 -0.79
N LYS A 153 -5.50 -11.74 -1.05
CA LYS A 153 -4.79 -13.03 -1.17
C LYS A 153 -3.67 -12.93 -2.19
N GLN A 154 -2.48 -13.38 -1.81
CA GLN A 154 -1.23 -13.25 -2.57
C GLN A 154 -0.64 -11.83 -2.64
N ALA A 155 -1.20 -10.85 -1.97
CA ALA A 155 -0.50 -9.60 -1.76
C ALA A 155 0.58 -9.79 -0.69
N GLY A 156 1.78 -9.26 -0.95
CA GLY A 156 2.87 -9.26 0.04
C GLY A 156 2.74 -8.12 1.04
N GLY A 157 1.82 -7.18 0.83
CA GLY A 157 1.59 -6.02 1.66
C GLY A 157 0.62 -5.03 1.01
N MET A 158 0.34 -3.95 1.70
CA MET A 158 -0.57 -2.90 1.26
C MET A 158 -0.10 -1.54 1.73
N TYR A 159 -0.29 -0.53 0.89
CA TYR A 159 -0.16 0.88 1.27
C TYR A 159 -1.54 1.52 1.30
N VAL A 160 -1.84 2.24 2.36
CA VAL A 160 -3.06 3.04 2.47
C VAL A 160 -2.68 4.51 2.37
N PHE A 161 -3.23 5.20 1.40
CA PHE A 161 -2.99 6.63 1.20
C PHE A 161 -3.92 7.45 2.11
N ALA A 162 -3.55 8.72 2.34
CA ALA A 162 -4.32 9.63 3.18
C ALA A 162 -5.76 9.88 2.68
N ASP A 163 -6.03 9.67 1.39
CA ASP A 163 -7.35 9.76 0.77
C ASP A 163 -8.16 8.44 0.87
N GLY A 164 -7.65 7.45 1.60
CA GLY A 164 -8.29 6.15 1.79
C GLY A 164 -8.10 5.16 0.63
N LYS A 165 -7.41 5.55 -0.44
CA LYS A 165 -7.05 4.60 -1.51
C LYS A 165 -6.05 3.60 -1.03
N ARG A 166 -6.11 2.39 -1.59
CA ARG A 166 -5.23 1.27 -1.24
C ARG A 166 -4.43 0.84 -2.45
N ALA A 167 -3.14 0.64 -2.28
CA ALA A 167 -2.27 0.02 -3.27
C ALA A 167 -1.75 -1.32 -2.73
N LEU A 168 -2.03 -2.41 -3.44
CA LEU A 168 -1.56 -3.73 -3.06
C LEU A 168 -0.15 -3.96 -3.62
N LYS A 169 0.75 -4.42 -2.77
CA LYS A 169 2.08 -4.89 -3.15
C LYS A 169 1.97 -6.35 -3.57
N GLY A 170 1.86 -6.59 -4.89
CA GLY A 170 1.78 -7.95 -5.43
C GLY A 170 3.13 -8.65 -5.42
N LEU A 171 3.18 -9.88 -4.90
CA LEU A 171 4.27 -10.82 -5.14
C LEU A 171 3.94 -11.57 -6.43
N VAL A 172 4.20 -10.98 -7.58
CA VAL A 172 4.08 -11.72 -8.85
C VAL A 172 5.35 -12.55 -9.01
N MET A 173 5.33 -13.78 -8.54
CA MET A 173 6.32 -14.78 -8.94
C MET A 173 6.01 -15.20 -10.38
N LYS A 174 6.55 -14.47 -11.36
CA LYS A 174 6.60 -14.99 -12.73
C LYS A 174 7.76 -16.00 -12.81
N PRO A 175 7.59 -17.14 -13.51
CA PRO A 175 8.70 -18.04 -13.79
C PRO A 175 9.82 -17.24 -14.45
N PHE A 176 11.07 -17.50 -14.04
CA PHE A 176 12.26 -16.77 -14.46
C PHE A 176 12.45 -16.69 -15.99
N GLU A 177 11.93 -17.67 -16.74
CA GLU A 177 11.99 -17.75 -18.19
C GLU A 177 11.11 -16.75 -18.95
N GLN A 178 10.18 -16.06 -18.28
CA GLN A 178 9.23 -15.13 -18.92
C GLN A 178 9.43 -13.67 -18.49
N ALA A 179 10.46 -13.34 -17.75
CA ALA A 179 10.76 -11.98 -17.37
C ALA A 179 11.64 -11.31 -18.44
N PRO A 180 11.10 -10.52 -19.37
CA PRO A 180 11.92 -9.65 -20.18
C PRO A 180 12.51 -8.59 -19.24
N TRP A 181 13.84 -8.59 -19.08
CA TRP A 181 14.61 -7.63 -18.26
C TRP A 181 14.57 -6.19 -18.79
N ALA A 182 13.62 -5.86 -19.61
CA ALA A 182 13.42 -4.52 -20.15
C ALA A 182 12.07 -3.98 -19.73
N GLY A 183 12.03 -3.20 -18.66
CA GLY A 183 11.15 -2.05 -18.61
C GLY A 183 9.72 -2.22 -18.14
N ALA A 184 9.34 -3.27 -17.44
CA ALA A 184 8.02 -3.34 -16.83
C ALA A 184 8.11 -3.16 -15.31
N LEU A 185 8.20 -1.91 -14.86
CA LEU A 185 7.58 -1.52 -13.60
C LEU A 185 6.09 -1.81 -13.78
N GLN A 186 5.66 -2.94 -13.26
CA GLN A 186 4.27 -3.35 -13.33
C GLN A 186 3.43 -2.34 -12.56
N GLN A 187 2.50 -1.75 -13.27
CA GLN A 187 1.45 -0.86 -12.77
C GLN A 187 0.90 -1.40 -11.46
N ALA A 188 1.07 -0.63 -10.40
CA ALA A 188 0.25 -0.78 -9.22
C ALA A 188 -1.20 -0.60 -9.66
N CYS A 189 -2.00 -1.66 -9.62
CA CYS A 189 -3.44 -1.53 -9.79
C CYS A 189 -3.97 -0.73 -8.60
N LEU A 190 -4.34 0.52 -8.87
CA LEU A 190 -5.19 1.29 -7.99
C LEU A 190 -6.61 0.73 -8.13
N LEU A 191 -7.13 0.11 -7.09
CA LEU A 191 -8.53 -0.26 -6.95
C LEU A 191 -9.33 0.89 -6.34
#